data_72cd861866bade6b6ec138915c60855a
#
_entry.id   72cd861866bade6b6ec138915c60855a
#
_cell.length_a   1.000
_cell.length_b   1.000
_cell.length_c   1.000
_cell.angle_alpha   90.00
_cell.angle_beta   90.00
_cell.angle_gamma   90.00
#
_symmetry.space_group_name_H-M   'P 1'
#
loop_
_entity.id
_entity.type
_entity.pdbx_description
1 polymer ?
#
loop_
_entity_poly.entity_id
_entity_poly.type
_entity_poly.pdbx_seq_one_letter_code
_entity_poly.pdbx_strand_id
1 'polypeptide(L)'
;MDKIKIQEFHRMIHDVKNEIYETHQDPDGIISIEINGHIEIKKVKILLKVTDQKLEQILPALINSSIQSVSMKIKGLIEVFQRNLSNQ
;
A
#
# COMPACT_ATOMS: atom_id res chain seq x y z
N MET A 1 -4.57 1.36 28.84
CA MET A 1 -3.46 0.64 28.16
C MET A 1 -2.14 1.23 28.62
N ASP A 2 -1.20 0.37 28.92
CA ASP A 2 0.14 0.73 29.36
C ASP A 2 0.90 1.44 28.22
N LYS A 3 1.73 2.43 28.57
CA LYS A 3 2.59 3.17 27.62
C LYS A 3 3.47 2.23 26.79
N ILE A 4 4.00 1.18 27.43
CA ILE A 4 4.87 0.21 26.77
C ILE A 4 4.12 -0.53 25.69
N LYS A 5 2.88 -0.94 25.93
CA LYS A 5 2.04 -1.64 24.96
C LYS A 5 1.68 -0.76 23.78
N ILE A 6 1.43 0.52 24.01
CA ILE A 6 1.15 1.49 22.94
C ILE A 6 2.37 1.66 22.06
N GLN A 7 3.56 1.79 22.64
CA GLN A 7 4.81 1.93 21.90
C GLN A 7 5.12 0.68 21.07
N GLU A 8 4.89 -0.51 21.64
CA GLU A 8 5.08 -1.77 20.93
C GLU A 8 4.13 -1.90 19.75
N PHE A 9 2.88 -1.46 19.92
CA PHE A 9 1.88 -1.46 18.86
C PHE A 9 2.30 -0.54 17.71
N HIS A 10 2.74 0.68 18.01
CA HIS A 10 3.20 1.63 17.00
C HIS A 10 4.43 1.11 16.25
N ARG A 11 5.37 0.52 16.99
CA ARG A 11 6.58 -0.04 16.37
C ARG A 11 6.24 -1.20 15.45
N MET A 12 5.32 -2.06 15.87
CA MET A 12 4.91 -3.20 15.05
C MET A 12 4.22 -2.75 13.76
N ILE A 13 3.35 -1.74 13.84
CA ILE A 13 2.71 -1.18 12.65
C ILE A 13 3.77 -0.61 11.71
N HIS A 14 4.74 0.12 12.25
CA HIS A 14 5.82 0.68 11.45
C HIS A 14 6.63 -0.42 10.75
N ASP A 15 6.97 -1.49 11.48
CA ASP A 15 7.72 -2.62 10.93
C ASP A 15 6.92 -3.33 9.83
N VAL A 16 5.62 -3.52 10.05
CA VAL A 16 4.73 -4.13 9.04
C VAL A 16 4.70 -3.27 7.78
N LYS A 17 4.59 -1.95 7.93
CA LYS A 17 4.59 -1.03 6.78
C LYS A 17 5.90 -1.10 6.00
N ASN A 18 7.03 -1.26 6.71
CA ASN A 18 8.34 -1.39 6.07
C ASN A 18 8.47 -2.66 5.24
N GLU A 19 7.72 -3.71 5.56
CA GLU A 19 7.76 -4.99 4.85
C GLU A 19 6.82 -5.02 3.65
N ILE A 20 5.87 -4.10 3.56
CA ILE A 20 4.92 -4.08 2.45
C ILE A 20 5.55 -3.39 1.24
N TYR A 21 5.54 -4.09 0.12
CA TYR A 21 5.99 -3.54 -1.16
C TYR A 21 5.22 -4.25 -2.25
N GLU A 22 4.45 -3.50 -3.03
CA GLU A 22 3.57 -4.06 -4.06
C GLU A 22 3.86 -3.41 -5.40
N THR A 23 3.67 -4.19 -6.46
CA THR A 23 3.72 -3.72 -7.83
C THR A 23 2.35 -3.88 -8.45
N HIS A 24 1.83 -2.82 -9.04
CA HIS A 24 0.52 -2.81 -9.67
C HIS A 24 0.63 -2.32 -11.10
N GLN A 25 -0.15 -2.93 -11.99
CA GLN A 25 -0.23 -2.53 -13.40
C GLN A 25 -1.68 -2.24 -13.76
N ASP A 26 -1.88 -1.34 -14.73
CA ASP A 26 -3.20 -1.16 -15.32
C ASP A 26 -3.58 -2.43 -16.12
N PRO A 27 -4.88 -2.62 -16.44
CA PRO A 27 -5.34 -3.84 -17.15
C PRO A 27 -4.66 -4.09 -18.48
N ASP A 28 -4.22 -3.04 -19.16
CA ASP A 28 -3.58 -3.17 -20.49
C ASP A 28 -2.05 -3.28 -20.41
N GLY A 29 -1.47 -3.25 -19.20
CA GLY A 29 -0.03 -3.37 -19.02
C GLY A 29 0.77 -2.18 -19.52
N ILE A 30 0.20 -1.00 -19.54
CA ILE A 30 0.83 0.23 -20.05
C ILE A 30 1.74 0.86 -19.01
N ILE A 31 1.31 0.87 -17.75
CA ILE A 31 2.02 1.50 -16.63
C ILE A 31 2.16 0.51 -15.49
N SER A 32 3.33 0.52 -14.85
CA SER A 32 3.59 -0.23 -13.62
C SER A 32 3.95 0.75 -12.51
N ILE A 33 3.38 0.54 -11.32
CA ILE A 33 3.64 1.36 -10.13
C ILE A 33 4.15 0.46 -9.02
N GLU A 34 5.20 0.90 -8.33
CA GLU A 34 5.69 0.27 -7.12
C GLU A 34 5.34 1.16 -5.93
N ILE A 35 4.69 0.57 -4.91
CA ILE A 35 4.19 1.28 -3.74
C ILE A 35 4.57 0.51 -2.47
N ASN A 36 4.95 1.23 -1.42
CA ASN A 36 5.28 0.63 -0.13
C ASN A 36 4.14 0.77 0.88
N GLY A 37 4.34 0.22 2.08
CA GLY A 37 3.33 0.24 3.14
C GLY A 37 3.12 1.60 3.78
N HIS A 38 3.99 2.57 3.52
CA HIS A 38 3.81 3.96 3.97
C HIS A 38 2.99 4.79 2.97
N ILE A 39 2.39 4.12 1.99
CA ILE A 39 1.60 4.75 0.92
C ILE A 39 2.45 5.72 0.11
N GLU A 40 3.68 5.34 -0.15
CA GLU A 40 4.59 6.09 -1.00
C GLU A 40 4.75 5.39 -2.34
N ILE A 41 4.53 6.13 -3.42
CA ILE A 41 4.82 5.63 -4.77
C ILE A 41 6.33 5.73 -4.97
N LYS A 42 7.00 4.58 -5.05
CA LYS A 42 8.45 4.52 -5.14
C LYS A 42 8.95 4.54 -6.57
N LYS A 43 8.13 4.08 -7.51
CA LYS A 43 8.53 4.00 -8.91
C LYS A 43 7.32 3.98 -9.82
N VAL A 44 7.41 4.66 -10.94
CA VAL A 44 6.43 4.59 -12.03
C VAL A 44 7.18 4.23 -13.30
N LYS A 45 6.75 3.16 -13.95
CA LYS A 45 7.33 2.69 -15.21
C LYS A 45 6.31 2.74 -16.31
N ILE A 46 6.64 3.37 -17.42
CA ILE A 46 5.82 3.32 -18.63
C ILE A 46 6.33 2.17 -19.48
N LEU A 47 5.52 1.12 -19.60
CA LEU A 47 5.93 -0.12 -20.26
C LEU A 47 5.65 -0.10 -21.75
N LEU A 48 4.60 0.62 -22.16
CA LEU A 48 4.20 0.76 -23.57
C LEU A 48 4.07 2.24 -23.90
N LYS A 49 4.53 2.59 -25.09
CA LYS A 49 4.44 3.98 -25.56
C LYS A 49 3.00 4.27 -25.98
N VAL A 50 2.36 5.21 -25.29
CA VAL A 50 1.00 5.67 -25.57
C VAL A 50 0.96 7.19 -25.52
N THR A 51 -0.17 7.78 -25.91
CA THR A 51 -0.34 9.24 -25.86
C THR A 51 -0.38 9.75 -24.42
N ASP A 52 -0.02 10.99 -24.23
CA ASP A 52 -0.09 11.65 -22.91
C ASP A 52 -1.52 11.63 -22.38
N GLN A 53 -2.50 11.83 -23.26
CA GLN A 53 -3.92 11.78 -22.89
C GLN A 53 -4.30 10.42 -22.31
N LYS A 54 -3.79 9.33 -22.89
CA LYS A 54 -4.03 7.98 -22.37
C LYS A 54 -3.40 7.79 -21.00
N LEU A 55 -2.18 8.28 -20.81
CA LEU A 55 -1.50 8.24 -19.51
C LEU A 55 -2.28 9.01 -18.43
N GLU A 56 -2.80 10.19 -18.78
CA GLU A 56 -3.59 11.01 -17.87
C GLU A 56 -4.88 10.31 -17.44
N GLN A 57 -5.43 9.45 -18.28
CA GLN A 57 -6.63 8.66 -17.93
C GLN A 57 -6.29 7.49 -17.04
N ILE A 58 -5.18 6.81 -17.30
CA ILE A 58 -4.81 5.57 -16.60
C ILE A 58 -4.21 5.84 -15.21
N LEU A 59 -3.31 6.83 -15.12
CA LEU A 59 -2.53 7.07 -13.90
C LEU A 59 -3.38 7.30 -12.65
N PRO A 60 -4.39 8.17 -12.65
CA PRO A 60 -5.17 8.39 -11.42
C PRO A 60 -5.86 7.13 -10.93
N ALA A 61 -6.44 6.34 -11.82
CA ALA A 61 -7.13 5.11 -11.45
C ALA A 61 -6.15 4.08 -10.88
N LEU A 62 -4.98 3.93 -11.52
CA LEU A 62 -3.96 2.99 -11.08
C LEU A 62 -3.37 3.40 -9.72
N ILE A 63 -3.09 4.68 -9.53
CA ILE A 63 -2.58 5.20 -8.26
C ILE A 63 -3.61 4.95 -7.15
N ASN A 64 -4.87 5.29 -7.39
CA ASN A 64 -5.93 5.13 -6.39
C ASN A 64 -6.15 3.66 -6.02
N SER A 65 -6.17 2.77 -7.01
CA SER A 65 -6.34 1.34 -6.75
C SER A 65 -5.14 0.75 -5.99
N SER A 66 -3.94 1.23 -6.28
CA SER A 66 -2.72 0.80 -5.58
C SER A 66 -2.74 1.23 -4.11
N ILE A 67 -3.11 2.48 -3.85
CA ILE A 67 -3.26 3.01 -2.49
C ILE A 67 -4.32 2.22 -1.73
N GLN A 68 -5.46 1.95 -2.36
CA GLN A 68 -6.53 1.19 -1.74
C GLN A 68 -6.08 -0.22 -1.37
N SER A 69 -5.36 -0.90 -2.26
CA SER A 69 -4.84 -2.24 -2.02
C SER A 69 -3.93 -2.28 -0.79
N VAL A 70 -2.95 -1.39 -0.72
CA VAL A 70 -2.03 -1.32 0.42
C VAL A 70 -2.76 -0.92 1.69
N SER A 71 -3.68 0.05 1.62
CA SER A 71 -4.45 0.51 2.77
C SER A 71 -5.30 -0.61 3.36
N MET A 72 -5.95 -1.41 2.52
CA MET A 72 -6.74 -2.55 2.97
C MET A 72 -5.88 -3.63 3.62
N LYS A 73 -4.70 -3.86 3.08
CA LYS A 73 -3.74 -4.82 3.65
C LYS A 73 -3.29 -4.40 5.04
N ILE A 74 -2.94 -3.12 5.20
CA ILE A 74 -2.55 -2.57 6.50
C ILE A 74 -3.70 -2.69 7.50
N LYS A 75 -4.91 -2.31 7.08
CA LYS A 75 -6.11 -2.40 7.92
C LYS A 75 -6.36 -3.83 8.40
N GLY A 76 -6.26 -4.81 7.49
CA GLY A 76 -6.42 -6.21 7.83
C GLY A 76 -5.41 -6.70 8.86
N LEU A 77 -4.16 -6.29 8.71
CA LEU A 77 -3.10 -6.66 9.66
C LEU A 77 -3.32 -6.03 11.03
N ILE A 78 -3.78 -4.77 11.07
CA ILE A 78 -4.11 -4.09 12.33
C ILE A 78 -5.28 -4.78 13.03
N GLU A 79 -6.32 -5.17 12.29
CA GLU A 79 -7.48 -5.86 12.83
C GLU A 79 -7.09 -7.22 13.45
N VAL A 80 -6.24 -7.98 12.77
CA VAL A 80 -5.74 -9.26 13.28
C VAL A 80 -4.97 -9.05 14.59
N PHE A 81 -4.11 -8.05 14.63
CA PHE A 81 -3.34 -7.74 15.83
C PHE A 81 -4.23 -7.34 17.00
N GLN A 82 -5.21 -6.47 16.77
CA GLN A 82 -6.17 -6.04 17.79
C GLN A 82 -6.98 -7.23 18.32
N ARG A 83 -7.38 -8.13 17.44
CA ARG A 83 -8.11 -9.35 17.82
C ARG A 83 -7.26 -10.24 18.73
N ASN A 84 -5.99 -10.41 18.40
CA ASN A 84 -5.08 -11.20 19.21
C ASN A 84 -4.85 -10.59 20.59
N LEU A 85 -4.78 -9.26 20.67
CA LEU A 85 -4.67 -8.56 21.96
C LEU A 85 -5.92 -8.74 22.81
N SER A 86 -7.11 -8.72 22.20
CA SER A 86 -8.37 -8.89 22.91
C SER A 86 -8.55 -10.28 23.49
N ASN A 87 -7.89 -11.28 22.92
CA ASN A 87 -8.00 -12.67 23.36
C ASN A 87 -6.97 -13.05 24.42
N GLN A 88 -6.16 -12.12 24.85
CA GLN A 88 -5.22 -12.31 25.95
C GLN A 88 -5.85 -11.78 27.24
#